data_dab4f433fc1e46ade5e3ab116906f772
#
_entry.id   dab4f433fc1e46ade5e3ab116906f772
#
_cell.length_a   1.000
_cell.length_b   1.000
_cell.length_c   1.000
_cell.angle_alpha   90.00
_cell.angle_beta   90.00
_cell.angle_gamma   90.00
#
_symmetry.space_group_name_H-M   'P 1'
#
loop_
_entity.id
_entity.type
_entity.pdbx_description
1 polymer ?
#
loop_
_entity_poly.entity_id
_entity_poly.type
_entity_poly.pdbx_seq_one_letter_code
_entity_poly.pdbx_strand_id
1 'polypeptide(L)'
;MTGKPRIAHFAGPNATIQNSPPLVTSNKARAKYGLPPIANPDGTPARFDVLRPQRLAAPVTVYVEQFSAHPLERDACELYGPPDGYLDAHGHFHKEQPAGGRPVYEIALAPEDGLYPLPYMARQADKGAWEEDCAAAGAPAERARQAFYPDGARIFEEIDRLAIGERGFGNLISSRVDVDFYRALPPAGYTKGLAAAERTDIGEGDISPERRGREFFSYKPYHLDSHEPRAGLARITNIVQHALATGRYQGAIWTQGSPRIEETIYWLNLLLDCTVPVCGNAAQRPHGQVSADGAKNNIDSIDYILSRVWADAQGRNRAGMVLIQEQQIFAARDVQKGDARPGGYVTTGGHGGIIGAVGHDGPPRLTYVPQSRHSFASEVNISRLPARTLGVRHDGNAVTTMEVPIKDAAGALLDGAIPKVVIVKDGSYDMDDFDIDLEREVDLLARIERNLRHAPLAGFVVEGLSPYGIMTSTSRHRLMLRAVHSGMPVVRVGRGNNDGFVPARDRLLGGGNLTATKARLLLLACLMRFGALPPAADPDHPTQAEISAIREKLAAYQAVFDSH
;
A
#
# COMPACT_ATOMS: atom_id res chain seq x y z
N MET A 1 -24.17 -21.63 -14.46
CA MET A 1 -23.75 -20.27 -14.86
C MET A 1 -22.39 -20.02 -14.20
N THR A 2 -21.33 -20.11 -14.96
CA THR A 2 -20.00 -19.71 -14.48
C THR A 2 -19.99 -18.18 -14.51
N GLY A 3 -20.19 -17.54 -13.34
CA GLY A 3 -20.01 -16.11 -13.17
C GLY A 3 -18.59 -15.69 -13.54
N LYS A 4 -18.36 -14.39 -13.76
CA LYS A 4 -17.01 -13.86 -13.98
C LYS A 4 -16.10 -14.19 -12.79
N PRO A 5 -14.80 -14.39 -13.02
CA PRO A 5 -13.82 -14.48 -11.95
C PRO A 5 -13.94 -13.28 -11.01
N ARG A 6 -13.80 -13.50 -9.70
CA ARG A 6 -13.89 -12.45 -8.69
C ARG A 6 -12.55 -12.17 -8.06
N ILE A 7 -12.19 -10.91 -7.94
CA ILE A 7 -10.94 -10.42 -7.37
C ILE A 7 -11.25 -9.46 -6.22
N ALA A 8 -10.52 -9.57 -5.11
CA ALA A 8 -10.57 -8.59 -4.04
C ALA A 8 -9.55 -7.48 -4.30
N HIS A 9 -9.96 -6.22 -4.23
CA HIS A 9 -9.06 -5.07 -4.25
C HIS A 9 -9.02 -4.40 -2.88
N PHE A 10 -7.84 -4.28 -2.32
CA PHE A 10 -7.59 -3.62 -1.05
C PHE A 10 -6.85 -2.31 -1.27
N ALA A 11 -7.47 -1.20 -0.88
CA ALA A 11 -6.80 0.09 -0.80
C ALA A 11 -6.07 0.20 0.54
N GLY A 12 -4.77 0.12 0.50
CA GLY A 12 -3.88 0.26 1.65
C GLY A 12 -3.59 1.72 2.01
N PRO A 13 -2.73 1.95 3.00
CA PRO A 13 -2.29 3.28 3.38
C PRO A 13 -1.71 4.06 2.19
N ASN A 14 -2.05 5.33 2.08
CA ASN A 14 -1.62 6.22 0.99
C ASN A 14 -2.04 5.78 -0.43
N ALA A 15 -2.96 4.84 -0.56
CA ALA A 15 -3.51 4.46 -1.85
C ALA A 15 -4.41 5.61 -2.36
N THR A 16 -3.95 6.33 -3.35
CA THR A 16 -4.67 7.44 -4.00
C THR A 16 -4.40 7.43 -5.49
N ILE A 17 -5.28 8.08 -6.27
CA ILE A 17 -5.00 8.43 -7.66
C ILE A 17 -4.29 9.80 -7.64
N GLN A 18 -3.04 9.77 -7.20
CA GLN A 18 -2.26 10.98 -6.98
C GLN A 18 -1.94 11.68 -8.30
N ASN A 19 -2.06 13.01 -8.31
CA ASN A 19 -1.75 13.86 -9.45
C ASN A 19 -2.56 13.51 -10.72
N SER A 20 -3.84 13.16 -10.57
CA SER A 20 -4.74 13.19 -11.72
C SER A 20 -4.54 14.50 -12.46
N PRO A 21 -4.39 14.49 -13.80
CA PRO A 21 -4.16 15.73 -14.53
C PRO A 21 -5.28 16.70 -14.21
N PRO A 22 -4.96 17.97 -13.91
CA PRO A 22 -5.99 18.94 -13.75
C PRO A 22 -6.70 19.09 -15.08
N LEU A 23 -7.98 18.78 -15.13
CA LEU A 23 -8.81 19.16 -16.25
C LEU A 23 -9.14 20.63 -16.12
N VAL A 24 -9.13 21.34 -17.23
CA VAL A 24 -9.26 22.79 -17.27
C VAL A 24 -10.62 23.17 -17.84
N THR A 25 -11.37 23.98 -17.11
CA THR A 25 -12.65 24.55 -17.58
C THR A 25 -12.52 26.05 -17.83
N SER A 26 -13.52 26.65 -18.48
CA SER A 26 -13.55 28.07 -18.76
C SER A 26 -14.46 28.83 -17.79
N ASN A 27 -14.24 30.12 -17.61
CA ASN A 27 -15.16 30.98 -16.88
C ASN A 27 -16.59 30.98 -17.46
N LYS A 28 -16.76 30.64 -18.73
CA LYS A 28 -18.07 30.44 -19.35
C LYS A 28 -18.80 29.22 -18.74
N ALA A 29 -18.11 28.14 -18.51
CA ALA A 29 -18.68 26.99 -17.83
C ALA A 29 -19.03 27.31 -16.37
N ARG A 30 -18.23 28.12 -15.70
CA ARG A 30 -18.51 28.59 -14.33
C ARG A 30 -19.79 29.44 -14.30
N ALA A 31 -19.91 30.38 -15.21
CA ALA A 31 -21.10 31.23 -15.31
C ALA A 31 -22.38 30.40 -15.52
N LYS A 32 -22.32 29.33 -16.33
CA LYS A 32 -23.44 28.41 -16.55
C LYS A 32 -23.96 27.80 -15.26
N TYR A 33 -23.08 27.54 -14.30
CA TYR A 33 -23.42 26.94 -13.00
C TYR A 33 -23.61 27.98 -11.89
N GLY A 34 -23.67 29.29 -12.24
CA GLY A 34 -23.85 30.38 -11.27
C GLY A 34 -22.64 30.54 -10.33
N LEU A 35 -21.45 30.21 -10.80
CA LEU A 35 -20.21 30.27 -10.04
C LEU A 35 -19.46 31.56 -10.36
N PRO A 36 -18.77 32.16 -9.37
CA PRO A 36 -17.96 33.34 -9.61
C PRO A 36 -16.84 33.05 -10.62
N PRO A 37 -16.52 33.94 -11.54
CA PRO A 37 -15.40 33.79 -12.45
C PRO A 37 -14.07 33.74 -11.67
N ILE A 38 -13.13 32.98 -12.17
CA ILE A 38 -11.75 33.01 -11.66
C ILE A 38 -11.05 34.20 -12.25
N ALA A 39 -10.38 34.97 -11.42
CA ALA A 39 -9.53 36.07 -11.81
C ALA A 39 -8.05 35.69 -11.79
N ASN A 40 -7.30 36.23 -12.70
CA ASN A 40 -5.84 36.24 -12.65
C ASN A 40 -5.35 37.13 -11.49
N PRO A 41 -4.07 37.06 -11.09
CA PRO A 41 -3.52 37.96 -10.06
C PRO A 41 -3.66 39.43 -10.33
N ASP A 42 -3.80 39.83 -11.59
CA ASP A 42 -4.02 41.22 -12.04
C ASP A 42 -5.51 41.65 -12.03
N GLY A 43 -6.39 40.75 -11.54
CA GLY A 43 -7.83 41.00 -11.48
C GLY A 43 -8.59 40.77 -12.80
N THR A 44 -7.91 40.41 -13.88
CA THR A 44 -8.58 40.06 -15.13
C THR A 44 -9.21 38.65 -15.04
N PRO A 45 -10.35 38.41 -15.74
CA PRO A 45 -10.95 37.08 -15.74
C PRO A 45 -9.98 36.00 -16.28
N ALA A 46 -9.73 34.95 -15.51
CA ALA A 46 -8.95 33.82 -15.99
C ALA A 46 -9.71 33.11 -17.13
N ARG A 47 -8.95 32.64 -18.10
CA ARG A 47 -9.52 31.90 -19.24
C ARG A 47 -9.99 30.49 -18.85
N PHE A 48 -9.28 29.86 -17.94
CA PHE A 48 -9.47 28.46 -17.58
C PHE A 48 -9.46 28.27 -16.07
N ASP A 49 -10.18 27.26 -15.65
CA ASP A 49 -10.22 26.72 -14.28
C ASP A 49 -9.86 25.24 -14.25
N VAL A 50 -9.47 24.74 -13.09
CA VAL A 50 -9.15 23.34 -12.87
C VAL A 50 -10.43 22.55 -12.58
N LEU A 51 -10.59 21.42 -13.25
CA LEU A 51 -11.65 20.44 -12.99
C LEU A 51 -11.14 19.29 -12.10
N ARG A 52 -12.06 18.61 -11.47
CA ARG A 52 -11.79 17.42 -10.67
C ARG A 52 -12.55 16.22 -11.18
N PRO A 53 -11.93 15.04 -11.17
CA PRO A 53 -12.68 13.81 -11.25
C PRO A 53 -13.59 13.67 -10.02
N GLN A 54 -14.87 13.54 -10.25
CA GLN A 54 -15.88 13.32 -9.21
C GLN A 54 -16.88 12.28 -9.69
N ARG A 55 -17.46 11.57 -8.72
CA ARG A 55 -18.57 10.69 -9.00
C ARG A 55 -19.88 11.48 -8.95
N LEU A 56 -20.73 11.22 -9.91
CA LEU A 56 -22.08 11.78 -9.92
C LEU A 56 -22.92 11.18 -8.79
N ALA A 57 -23.75 12.00 -8.15
CA ALA A 57 -24.75 11.54 -7.19
C ALA A 57 -26.02 10.99 -7.86
N ALA A 58 -26.29 11.42 -9.09
CA ALA A 58 -27.43 11.04 -9.91
C ALA A 58 -27.08 11.19 -11.39
N PRO A 59 -27.82 10.55 -12.31
CA PRO A 59 -27.65 10.77 -13.73
C PRO A 59 -27.79 12.24 -14.10
N VAL A 60 -26.98 12.71 -15.04
CA VAL A 60 -27.02 14.08 -15.57
C VAL A 60 -26.87 14.07 -17.08
N THR A 61 -27.63 14.91 -17.75
CA THR A 61 -27.45 15.18 -19.17
C THR A 61 -26.51 16.36 -19.35
N VAL A 62 -25.49 16.18 -20.15
CA VAL A 62 -24.53 17.24 -20.54
C VAL A 62 -24.53 17.43 -22.05
N TYR A 63 -24.18 18.63 -22.46
CA TYR A 63 -24.05 18.98 -23.87
C TYR A 63 -22.61 19.31 -24.16
N VAL A 64 -21.98 18.56 -25.06
CA VAL A 64 -20.58 18.73 -25.43
C VAL A 64 -20.44 19.27 -26.84
N GLU A 65 -19.48 20.14 -27.08
CA GLU A 65 -19.17 20.66 -28.41
C GLU A 65 -18.26 19.70 -29.19
N GLN A 66 -17.50 18.90 -28.45
CA GLN A 66 -16.57 17.88 -28.97
C GLN A 66 -16.32 16.83 -27.88
N PHE A 67 -15.93 15.63 -28.29
CA PHE A 67 -15.72 14.52 -27.35
C PHE A 67 -14.33 14.46 -26.76
N SER A 68 -13.37 15.19 -27.33
CA SER A 68 -11.99 15.26 -26.87
C SER A 68 -11.54 16.73 -26.68
N ALA A 69 -10.61 16.95 -25.78
CA ALA A 69 -9.92 18.23 -25.64
C ALA A 69 -8.73 18.38 -26.61
N HIS A 70 -8.44 17.34 -27.41
CA HIS A 70 -7.32 17.39 -28.37
C HIS A 70 -7.57 18.43 -29.45
N PRO A 71 -6.58 19.25 -29.83
CA PRO A 71 -6.76 20.30 -30.85
C PRO A 71 -7.29 19.80 -32.21
N LEU A 72 -6.91 18.61 -32.63
CA LEU A 72 -7.37 18.01 -33.89
C LEU A 72 -8.81 17.49 -33.82
N GLU A 73 -9.37 17.31 -32.66
CA GLU A 73 -10.78 16.90 -32.50
C GLU A 73 -11.74 17.93 -33.09
N ARG A 74 -11.35 19.18 -33.03
CA ARG A 74 -12.16 20.26 -33.61
C ARG A 74 -12.39 20.06 -35.11
N ASP A 75 -11.37 19.58 -35.82
CA ASP A 75 -11.47 19.30 -37.25
C ASP A 75 -12.28 18.03 -37.52
N ALA A 76 -12.23 17.07 -36.58
CA ALA A 76 -12.99 15.83 -36.66
C ALA A 76 -14.50 16.00 -36.35
N CYS A 77 -14.91 17.08 -35.70
CA CYS A 77 -16.32 17.35 -35.38
C CYS A 77 -17.22 17.40 -36.60
N GLU A 78 -16.69 17.72 -37.78
CA GLU A 78 -17.44 17.68 -39.04
C GLU A 78 -17.87 16.27 -39.46
N LEU A 79 -17.24 15.23 -38.88
CA LEU A 79 -17.56 13.82 -39.13
C LEU A 79 -18.62 13.28 -38.17
N TYR A 80 -19.02 14.05 -37.16
CA TYR A 80 -20.07 13.64 -36.26
C TYR A 80 -21.41 13.63 -36.99
N GLY A 81 -22.34 12.87 -36.47
CA GLY A 81 -23.74 12.91 -36.95
C GLY A 81 -24.37 14.29 -36.71
N PRO A 82 -25.63 14.50 -37.14
CA PRO A 82 -26.32 15.76 -36.90
C PRO A 82 -26.33 16.08 -35.40
N PRO A 83 -26.09 17.33 -35.00
CA PRO A 83 -26.07 17.73 -33.60
C PRO A 83 -27.45 17.59 -32.96
N ASP A 84 -27.48 17.32 -31.67
CA ASP A 84 -28.72 17.24 -30.88
C ASP A 84 -29.33 18.64 -30.66
N GLY A 85 -28.53 19.68 -30.79
CA GLY A 85 -28.95 21.04 -30.65
C GLY A 85 -27.78 22.02 -30.77
N TYR A 86 -28.00 23.25 -30.31
CA TYR A 86 -27.05 24.34 -30.42
C TYR A 86 -26.98 25.15 -29.13
N LEU A 87 -25.81 25.65 -28.77
CA LEU A 87 -25.63 26.61 -27.69
C LEU A 87 -25.43 28.02 -28.27
N ASP A 88 -26.21 28.98 -27.78
CA ASP A 88 -26.00 30.38 -28.12
C ASP A 88 -24.77 30.97 -27.42
N ALA A 89 -24.51 32.26 -27.63
CA ALA A 89 -23.39 33.00 -27.03
C ALA A 89 -23.44 33.01 -25.48
N HIS A 90 -24.62 32.81 -24.89
CA HIS A 90 -24.86 32.81 -23.46
C HIS A 90 -24.84 31.39 -22.88
N GLY A 91 -24.72 30.34 -23.74
CA GLY A 91 -24.72 28.95 -23.34
C GLY A 91 -26.10 28.34 -23.12
N HIS A 92 -27.15 28.96 -23.60
CA HIS A 92 -28.49 28.39 -23.59
C HIS A 92 -28.66 27.40 -24.74
N PHE A 93 -29.31 26.29 -24.44
CA PHE A 93 -29.58 25.25 -25.41
C PHE A 93 -30.80 25.60 -26.30
N HIS A 94 -30.66 25.39 -27.60
CA HIS A 94 -31.70 25.55 -28.61
C HIS A 94 -31.74 24.32 -29.53
N LYS A 95 -32.93 23.87 -29.90
CA LYS A 95 -33.09 22.75 -30.87
C LYS A 95 -32.76 23.21 -32.29
N GLU A 96 -33.10 24.46 -32.64
CA GLU A 96 -32.78 25.07 -33.92
C GLU A 96 -31.57 25.98 -33.78
N GLN A 97 -30.77 26.10 -34.83
CA GLN A 97 -29.54 26.89 -34.79
C GLN A 97 -29.81 28.40 -34.69
N PRO A 98 -29.58 29.03 -33.55
CA PRO A 98 -29.64 30.50 -33.44
C PRO A 98 -28.43 31.11 -34.15
N ALA A 99 -28.51 32.42 -34.44
CA ALA A 99 -27.40 33.16 -35.03
C ALA A 99 -26.11 32.98 -34.20
N GLY A 100 -25.04 32.45 -34.81
CA GLY A 100 -23.80 32.15 -34.11
C GLY A 100 -23.87 30.96 -33.15
N GLY A 101 -24.94 30.15 -33.20
CA GLY A 101 -25.09 28.95 -32.40
C GLY A 101 -24.08 27.85 -32.73
N ARG A 102 -23.48 27.27 -31.71
CA ARG A 102 -22.49 26.20 -31.83
C ARG A 102 -23.17 24.85 -31.65
N PRO A 103 -22.89 23.87 -32.54
CA PRO A 103 -23.47 22.54 -32.43
C PRO A 103 -23.05 21.87 -31.14
N VAL A 104 -23.97 21.09 -30.52
CA VAL A 104 -23.69 20.29 -29.35
C VAL A 104 -24.37 18.94 -29.45
N TYR A 105 -23.74 17.97 -28.78
CA TYR A 105 -24.16 16.60 -28.70
C TYR A 105 -24.59 16.30 -27.26
N GLU A 106 -25.74 15.68 -27.11
CA GLU A 106 -26.29 15.31 -25.82
C GLU A 106 -25.67 14.01 -25.33
N ILE A 107 -25.13 14.00 -24.12
CA ILE A 107 -24.58 12.82 -23.47
C ILE A 107 -25.25 12.64 -22.11
N ALA A 108 -25.82 11.48 -21.88
CA ALA A 108 -26.28 11.06 -20.57
C ALA A 108 -25.11 10.45 -19.80
N LEU A 109 -24.79 10.99 -18.65
CA LEU A 109 -23.78 10.50 -17.73
C LEU A 109 -24.48 9.89 -16.52
N ALA A 110 -24.04 8.71 -16.08
CA ALA A 110 -24.61 8.03 -14.94
C ALA A 110 -23.56 7.80 -13.81
N PRO A 111 -23.97 7.69 -12.55
CA PRO A 111 -23.05 7.43 -11.45
C PRO A 111 -22.17 6.18 -11.63
N GLU A 112 -22.71 5.17 -12.25
CA GLU A 112 -22.06 3.89 -12.56
C GLU A 112 -21.01 3.97 -13.67
N ASP A 113 -21.01 5.02 -14.47
CA ASP A 113 -20.02 5.21 -15.53
C ASP A 113 -18.63 5.55 -14.99
N GLY A 114 -18.54 5.87 -13.70
CA GLY A 114 -17.26 6.10 -13.02
C GLY A 114 -17.02 7.54 -12.59
N LEU A 115 -15.77 7.96 -12.59
CA LEU A 115 -15.37 9.31 -12.21
C LEU A 115 -15.40 10.25 -13.41
N TYR A 116 -16.13 11.33 -13.27
CA TYR A 116 -16.17 12.38 -14.28
C TYR A 116 -15.39 13.63 -13.86
N PRO A 117 -14.76 14.30 -14.81
CA PRO A 117 -14.20 15.63 -14.57
C PRO A 117 -15.35 16.63 -14.42
N LEU A 118 -15.75 16.89 -13.21
CA LEU A 118 -16.73 17.93 -12.92
C LEU A 118 -16.03 19.25 -12.68
N PRO A 119 -16.71 20.40 -12.95
CA PRO A 119 -16.18 21.69 -12.59
C PRO A 119 -15.76 21.69 -11.13
N TYR A 120 -14.55 22.18 -10.87
CA TYR A 120 -13.97 22.34 -9.54
C TYR A 120 -14.95 22.93 -8.51
N MET A 121 -15.88 23.70 -9.00
CA MET A 121 -16.86 24.48 -8.25
C MET A 121 -18.24 23.80 -8.19
N ALA A 122 -18.41 22.57 -8.62
CA ALA A 122 -19.64 21.85 -8.32
C ALA A 122 -19.78 21.85 -6.79
N ARG A 123 -20.80 22.56 -6.30
CA ARG A 123 -21.02 22.73 -4.86
C ARG A 123 -21.07 21.37 -4.20
N GLN A 124 -20.29 21.22 -3.17
CA GLN A 124 -20.39 20.09 -2.26
C GLN A 124 -21.79 20.04 -1.63
N ALA A 125 -22.15 18.90 -1.07
CA ALA A 125 -23.38 18.77 -0.30
C ALA A 125 -23.50 19.81 0.84
N ASP A 126 -22.37 20.30 1.35
CA ASP A 126 -22.26 21.35 2.37
C ASP A 126 -22.25 22.78 1.82
N LYS A 127 -22.35 22.96 0.48
CA LYS A 127 -22.31 24.23 -0.23
C LYS A 127 -21.00 25.04 -0.08
N GLY A 128 -19.94 24.45 0.47
CA GLY A 128 -18.64 25.09 0.66
C GLY A 128 -17.89 25.29 -0.65
N ALA A 129 -17.20 26.42 -0.80
CA ALA A 129 -16.31 26.69 -1.91
C ALA A 129 -14.91 26.11 -1.63
N TRP A 130 -14.30 25.50 -2.65
CA TRP A 130 -13.01 24.81 -2.51
C TRP A 130 -11.82 25.73 -2.25
N GLU A 131 -11.86 26.93 -2.79
CA GLU A 131 -10.80 27.93 -2.65
C GLU A 131 -10.78 28.55 -1.26
N GLU A 132 -11.95 28.69 -0.63
CA GLU A 132 -12.07 29.26 0.71
C GLU A 132 -11.27 28.49 1.76
N ASP A 133 -11.15 27.17 1.60
CA ASP A 133 -10.39 26.38 2.57
C ASP A 133 -8.88 26.56 2.45
N CYS A 134 -8.37 26.74 1.25
CA CYS A 134 -6.95 26.97 1.07
C CYS A 134 -6.56 28.36 1.57
N ALA A 135 -7.43 29.35 1.36
CA ALA A 135 -7.27 30.69 1.92
C ALA A 135 -7.39 30.68 3.46
N ALA A 136 -8.39 29.99 4.00
CA ALA A 136 -8.58 29.83 5.45
C ALA A 136 -7.44 29.07 6.13
N ALA A 137 -6.82 28.11 5.42
CA ALA A 137 -5.65 27.39 5.89
C ALA A 137 -4.32 28.13 5.68
N GLY A 138 -4.34 29.35 5.14
CA GLY A 138 -3.14 30.12 4.81
C GLY A 138 -2.29 29.50 3.67
N ALA A 139 -2.87 28.59 2.89
CA ALA A 139 -2.17 27.95 1.79
C ALA A 139 -2.15 28.87 0.55
N PRO A 140 -1.04 28.91 -0.21
CA PRO A 140 -0.98 29.67 -1.45
C PRO A 140 -2.08 29.24 -2.44
N ALA A 141 -2.60 30.18 -3.21
CA ALA A 141 -3.64 29.94 -4.23
C ALA A 141 -3.24 28.85 -5.24
N GLU A 142 -1.96 28.68 -5.49
CA GLU A 142 -1.44 27.60 -6.33
C GLU A 142 -1.70 26.22 -5.72
N ARG A 143 -1.73 26.08 -4.42
CA ARG A 143 -2.10 24.81 -3.76
C ARG A 143 -3.58 24.49 -3.86
N ALA A 144 -4.44 25.47 -3.97
CA ALA A 144 -5.87 25.26 -4.25
C ALA A 144 -6.11 24.60 -5.60
N ARG A 145 -5.17 24.78 -6.52
CA ARG A 145 -5.21 24.23 -7.89
C ARG A 145 -4.40 22.95 -8.04
N GLN A 146 -3.79 22.48 -6.95
CA GLN A 146 -2.97 21.29 -6.98
C GLN A 146 -3.78 19.99 -7.03
N ALA A 147 -3.02 18.96 -7.32
CA ALA A 147 -3.47 17.63 -7.50
C ALA A 147 -4.48 17.19 -6.45
N PHE A 148 -5.49 16.67 -6.96
CA PHE A 148 -6.55 15.97 -6.31
C PHE A 148 -6.09 14.54 -5.92
N TYR A 149 -6.47 14.11 -4.74
CA TYR A 149 -6.10 12.80 -4.20
C TYR A 149 -7.36 11.96 -3.94
N PRO A 150 -8.00 11.41 -4.98
CA PRO A 150 -9.10 10.49 -4.77
C PRO A 150 -8.62 9.21 -4.13
N ASP A 151 -9.56 8.48 -3.56
CA ASP A 151 -9.30 7.18 -2.97
C ASP A 151 -8.72 6.19 -3.99
N GLY A 152 -7.66 5.50 -3.62
CA GLY A 152 -7.04 4.47 -4.45
C GLY A 152 -7.95 3.29 -4.78
N ALA A 153 -9.00 3.07 -3.99
CA ALA A 153 -10.01 2.05 -4.28
C ALA A 153 -10.76 2.29 -5.61
N ARG A 154 -10.72 3.51 -6.13
CA ARG A 154 -11.39 3.91 -7.38
C ARG A 154 -10.56 3.68 -8.63
N ILE A 155 -9.34 3.18 -8.50
CA ILE A 155 -8.44 3.01 -9.67
C ILE A 155 -9.06 2.13 -10.76
N PHE A 156 -9.82 1.10 -10.39
CA PHE A 156 -10.45 0.20 -11.36
C PHE A 156 -11.56 0.89 -12.16
N GLU A 157 -12.30 1.77 -11.52
CA GLU A 157 -13.33 2.57 -12.20
C GLU A 157 -12.70 3.58 -13.15
N GLU A 158 -11.59 4.19 -12.74
CA GLU A 158 -10.85 5.12 -13.59
C GLU A 158 -10.22 4.41 -14.79
N ILE A 159 -9.69 3.20 -14.60
CA ILE A 159 -9.17 2.38 -15.70
C ILE A 159 -10.29 2.05 -16.68
N ASP A 160 -11.43 1.57 -16.18
CA ASP A 160 -12.58 1.22 -17.04
C ASP A 160 -13.10 2.44 -17.81
N ARG A 161 -13.15 3.60 -17.15
CA ARG A 161 -13.61 4.84 -17.79
C ARG A 161 -12.71 5.28 -18.95
N LEU A 162 -11.40 5.06 -18.85
CA LEU A 162 -10.41 5.55 -19.82
C LEU A 162 -9.98 4.52 -20.84
N ALA A 163 -10.22 3.24 -20.60
CA ALA A 163 -9.67 2.17 -21.41
C ALA A 163 -10.71 1.49 -22.30
N ILE A 164 -10.23 0.88 -23.37
CA ILE A 164 -11.05 0.11 -24.31
C ILE A 164 -10.94 -1.37 -23.95
N GLY A 165 -12.05 -2.00 -23.62
CA GLY A 165 -12.16 -3.43 -23.44
C GLY A 165 -12.86 -4.12 -24.62
N GLU A 166 -13.11 -5.42 -24.50
CA GLU A 166 -13.75 -6.23 -25.56
C GLU A 166 -15.14 -5.74 -25.99
N ARG A 167 -15.85 -5.03 -25.10
CA ARG A 167 -17.20 -4.51 -25.34
C ARG A 167 -17.21 -3.00 -25.66
N GLY A 168 -16.05 -2.40 -25.91
CA GLY A 168 -15.91 -0.98 -26.16
C GLY A 168 -15.34 -0.21 -24.97
N PHE A 169 -15.49 1.10 -24.95
CA PHE A 169 -15.03 1.96 -23.86
C PHE A 169 -15.71 1.64 -22.54
N GLY A 170 -14.98 1.88 -21.45
CA GLY A 170 -15.51 1.80 -20.10
C GLY A 170 -15.58 0.40 -19.49
N ASN A 171 -15.01 -0.60 -20.12
CA ASN A 171 -15.21 -1.99 -19.70
C ASN A 171 -13.97 -2.89 -19.75
N LEU A 172 -12.75 -2.37 -19.80
CA LEU A 172 -11.53 -3.18 -19.91
C LEU A 172 -11.40 -4.20 -18.77
N ILE A 173 -11.75 -3.80 -17.56
CA ILE A 173 -11.71 -4.66 -16.37
C ILE A 173 -13.06 -5.35 -16.17
N SER A 174 -14.14 -4.58 -16.20
CA SER A 174 -15.48 -5.08 -15.91
C SER A 174 -15.99 -6.12 -16.93
N SER A 175 -15.44 -6.17 -18.13
CA SER A 175 -15.74 -7.27 -19.08
C SER A 175 -15.13 -8.62 -18.66
N ARG A 176 -14.07 -8.61 -17.88
CA ARG A 176 -13.21 -9.78 -17.57
C ARG A 176 -13.39 -10.31 -16.16
N VAL A 177 -13.55 -9.42 -15.18
CA VAL A 177 -13.61 -9.76 -13.75
C VAL A 177 -14.63 -8.92 -13.02
N ASP A 178 -15.13 -9.47 -11.91
CA ASP A 178 -15.84 -8.71 -10.89
C ASP A 178 -14.84 -8.34 -9.80
N VAL A 179 -14.85 -7.09 -9.36
CA VAL A 179 -13.91 -6.57 -8.35
C VAL A 179 -14.68 -6.08 -7.14
N ASP A 180 -14.38 -6.66 -5.98
CA ASP A 180 -14.89 -6.20 -4.69
C ASP A 180 -13.82 -5.32 -4.02
N PHE A 181 -14.23 -4.14 -3.54
CA PHE A 181 -13.33 -3.17 -2.93
C PHE A 181 -13.38 -3.24 -1.41
N TYR A 182 -12.20 -3.17 -0.81
CA TYR A 182 -11.99 -3.08 0.62
C TYR A 182 -11.06 -1.91 0.93
N ARG A 183 -11.37 -1.19 1.99
CA ARG A 183 -10.46 -0.21 2.55
C ARG A 183 -9.83 -0.78 3.81
N ALA A 184 -8.52 -0.95 3.79
CA ALA A 184 -7.79 -1.60 4.88
C ALA A 184 -7.63 -0.70 6.11
N LEU A 185 -7.54 0.61 5.92
CA LEU A 185 -7.34 1.58 7.01
C LEU A 185 -8.21 2.82 6.82
N PRO A 186 -8.56 3.53 7.93
CA PRO A 186 -9.31 4.79 7.87
C PRO A 186 -8.63 5.86 7.01
N PRO A 187 -9.40 6.80 6.46
CA PRO A 187 -10.84 6.85 6.62
C PRO A 187 -11.53 5.68 5.95
N ALA A 188 -12.36 4.97 6.73
CA ALA A 188 -13.22 3.94 6.19
C ALA A 188 -14.16 4.60 5.18
N GLY A 189 -14.38 3.97 4.07
CA GLY A 189 -15.22 4.50 3.02
C GLY A 189 -15.69 3.40 2.13
N TYR A 190 -16.04 3.78 1.00
CA TYR A 190 -16.49 3.09 -0.15
C TYR A 190 -16.02 1.62 -0.32
N THR A 191 -16.96 0.72 -0.32
CA THR A 191 -16.79 -0.69 -0.64
C THR A 191 -17.79 -1.06 -1.73
N LYS A 192 -17.31 -1.35 -2.93
CA LYS A 192 -18.14 -1.72 -4.09
C LYS A 192 -18.15 -3.23 -4.29
N GLY A 193 -19.24 -3.76 -4.79
CA GLY A 193 -19.39 -5.18 -5.10
C GLY A 193 -19.70 -6.07 -3.91
N LEU A 194 -19.59 -5.57 -2.68
CA LEU A 194 -19.94 -6.30 -1.47
C LEU A 194 -21.45 -6.26 -1.20
N ALA A 195 -21.98 -7.30 -0.56
CA ALA A 195 -23.33 -7.29 -0.02
C ALA A 195 -23.49 -6.17 1.03
N ALA A 196 -24.70 -5.61 1.16
CA ALA A 196 -24.95 -4.48 2.06
C ALA A 196 -24.48 -4.73 3.50
N ALA A 197 -24.60 -5.96 4.01
CA ALA A 197 -24.15 -6.34 5.35
C ALA A 197 -22.63 -6.39 5.52
N GLU A 198 -21.87 -6.45 4.42
CA GLU A 198 -20.40 -6.51 4.42
C GLU A 198 -19.75 -5.16 4.14
N ARG A 199 -20.55 -4.14 3.86
CA ARG A 199 -20.06 -2.81 3.53
C ARG A 199 -19.64 -2.05 4.77
N THR A 200 -18.60 -1.23 4.63
CA THR A 200 -18.12 -0.32 5.67
C THR A 200 -18.59 1.12 5.46
N ASP A 201 -19.18 1.43 4.31
CA ASP A 201 -19.77 2.73 4.01
C ASP A 201 -21.24 2.79 4.51
N ILE A 202 -21.65 4.00 4.82
CA ILE A 202 -23.05 4.27 5.22
C ILE A 202 -23.76 4.78 3.99
N GLY A 203 -24.64 3.98 3.39
CA GLY A 203 -25.44 4.43 2.26
C GLY A 203 -26.11 3.31 1.49
N GLU A 204 -27.15 3.65 0.76
CA GLU A 204 -27.77 2.79 -0.22
C GLU A 204 -26.98 2.88 -1.54
N GLY A 205 -26.60 1.74 -2.06
CA GLY A 205 -25.89 1.66 -3.34
C GLY A 205 -24.36 1.60 -3.22
N ASP A 206 -23.71 1.30 -4.31
CA ASP A 206 -22.27 1.07 -4.39
C ASP A 206 -21.44 2.35 -4.34
N ILE A 207 -22.09 3.51 -4.40
CA ILE A 207 -21.43 4.76 -4.67
C ILE A 207 -22.05 5.86 -3.83
N SER A 208 -21.36 6.25 -2.75
CA SER A 208 -21.66 7.50 -2.06
C SER A 208 -21.06 8.65 -2.85
N PRO A 209 -21.73 9.82 -2.95
CA PRO A 209 -21.11 11.02 -3.46
C PRO A 209 -19.82 11.32 -2.72
N GLU A 210 -18.80 11.72 -3.46
CA GLU A 210 -17.54 12.13 -2.84
C GLU A 210 -17.73 13.35 -1.96
N ARG A 211 -17.11 13.30 -0.78
CA ARG A 211 -17.10 14.40 0.17
C ARG A 211 -15.70 14.95 0.29
N ARG A 212 -15.61 16.26 0.21
CA ARG A 212 -14.38 16.95 0.49
C ARG A 212 -13.88 16.69 1.90
N GLY A 213 -12.56 16.58 2.04
CA GLY A 213 -11.93 16.30 3.33
C GLY A 213 -12.09 14.85 3.82
N ARG A 214 -12.82 14.04 3.06
CA ARG A 214 -13.02 12.63 3.37
C ARG A 214 -12.57 11.70 2.23
N GLU A 215 -13.16 11.83 1.06
CA GLU A 215 -12.83 11.02 -0.10
C GLU A 215 -11.88 11.72 -1.08
N PHE A 216 -11.83 13.03 -1.04
CA PHE A 216 -10.87 13.80 -1.81
C PHE A 216 -10.43 15.10 -1.11
N PHE A 217 -9.27 15.62 -1.50
CA PHE A 217 -8.61 16.73 -0.84
C PHE A 217 -8.01 17.67 -1.89
N SER A 218 -8.01 18.97 -1.62
CA SER A 218 -7.37 19.99 -2.46
C SER A 218 -5.85 20.02 -2.34
N TYR A 219 -5.33 19.36 -1.31
CA TYR A 219 -3.89 19.15 -1.06
C TYR A 219 -3.72 17.76 -0.45
N LYS A 220 -2.51 17.23 -0.47
CA LYS A 220 -2.24 15.94 0.17
C LYS A 220 -2.38 16.07 1.69
N PRO A 221 -3.40 15.48 2.32
CA PRO A 221 -3.59 15.60 3.75
C PRO A 221 -2.57 14.76 4.51
N TYR A 222 -2.31 15.12 5.76
CA TYR A 222 -1.32 14.46 6.61
C TYR A 222 -1.57 12.95 6.75
N HIS A 223 -2.81 12.51 6.88
CA HIS A 223 -3.12 11.09 7.02
C HIS A 223 -2.83 10.25 5.75
N LEU A 224 -2.74 10.86 4.58
CA LEU A 224 -2.26 10.22 3.35
C LEU A 224 -0.73 10.27 3.21
N ASP A 225 -0.06 11.08 4.03
CA ASP A 225 1.39 11.24 4.02
C ASP A 225 2.07 10.66 5.27
N SER A 226 1.30 10.47 6.34
CA SER A 226 1.81 9.99 7.62
C SER A 226 2.23 8.52 7.57
N HIS A 227 3.07 8.16 8.54
CA HIS A 227 3.44 6.77 8.77
C HIS A 227 2.30 6.05 9.49
N GLU A 228 1.98 4.87 9.00
CA GLU A 228 1.05 4.00 9.71
C GLU A 228 1.66 3.50 11.01
N PRO A 229 0.88 3.47 12.11
CA PRO A 229 1.32 2.84 13.34
C PRO A 229 1.49 1.33 13.15
N ARG A 230 2.34 0.69 13.95
CA ARG A 230 2.54 -0.77 13.92
C ARG A 230 1.23 -1.56 14.04
N ALA A 231 0.30 -1.07 14.84
CA ALA A 231 -1.04 -1.64 15.00
C ALA A 231 -1.79 -1.80 13.66
N GLY A 232 -1.50 -0.95 12.67
CA GLY A 232 -2.05 -1.06 11.32
C GLY A 232 -1.77 -2.41 10.66
N LEU A 233 -0.64 -3.05 10.96
CA LEU A 233 -0.30 -4.36 10.42
C LEU A 233 -1.30 -5.45 10.85
N ALA A 234 -1.82 -5.38 12.07
CA ALA A 234 -2.85 -6.32 12.54
C ALA A 234 -4.15 -6.14 11.73
N ARG A 235 -4.60 -4.90 11.56
CA ARG A 235 -5.84 -4.59 10.81
C ARG A 235 -5.73 -4.99 9.35
N ILE A 236 -4.60 -4.69 8.71
CA ILE A 236 -4.30 -5.10 7.33
C ILE A 236 -4.41 -6.62 7.20
N THR A 237 -3.75 -7.36 8.09
CA THR A 237 -3.79 -8.83 8.08
C THR A 237 -5.21 -9.35 8.24
N ASN A 238 -5.95 -8.84 9.23
CA ASN A 238 -7.30 -9.29 9.53
C ASN A 238 -8.27 -9.07 8.36
N ILE A 239 -8.24 -7.89 7.74
CA ILE A 239 -9.13 -7.56 6.61
C ILE A 239 -8.84 -8.46 5.41
N VAL A 240 -7.57 -8.62 5.05
CA VAL A 240 -7.20 -9.44 3.89
C VAL A 240 -7.48 -10.92 4.17
N GLN A 241 -7.11 -11.42 5.36
CA GLN A 241 -7.37 -12.80 5.75
C GLN A 241 -8.87 -13.12 5.77
N HIS A 242 -9.68 -12.25 6.37
CA HIS A 242 -11.13 -12.43 6.43
C HIS A 242 -11.76 -12.53 5.03
N ALA A 243 -11.38 -11.61 4.16
CA ALA A 243 -11.91 -11.62 2.78
C ALA A 243 -11.49 -12.87 2.01
N LEU A 244 -10.21 -13.26 2.06
CA LEU A 244 -9.70 -14.41 1.32
C LEU A 244 -10.18 -15.75 1.89
N ALA A 245 -10.42 -15.84 3.20
CA ALA A 245 -10.97 -17.04 3.84
C ALA A 245 -12.38 -17.41 3.35
N THR A 246 -13.11 -16.48 2.74
CA THR A 246 -14.41 -16.76 2.12
C THR A 246 -14.34 -17.73 0.93
N GLY A 247 -13.15 -17.90 0.33
CA GLY A 247 -12.94 -18.75 -0.84
C GLY A 247 -13.56 -18.23 -2.15
N ARG A 248 -14.16 -17.03 -2.16
CA ARG A 248 -14.83 -16.48 -3.37
C ARG A 248 -13.88 -15.82 -4.35
N TYR A 249 -12.65 -15.52 -3.97
CA TYR A 249 -11.71 -14.77 -4.80
C TYR A 249 -10.66 -15.69 -5.43
N GLN A 250 -10.36 -15.45 -6.71
CA GLN A 250 -9.26 -16.11 -7.40
C GLN A 250 -7.89 -15.51 -7.07
N GLY A 251 -7.88 -14.35 -6.47
CA GLY A 251 -6.70 -13.61 -6.02
C GLY A 251 -7.11 -12.24 -5.50
N ALA A 252 -6.12 -11.50 -5.07
CA ALA A 252 -6.32 -10.15 -4.57
C ALA A 252 -5.26 -9.18 -5.12
N ILE A 253 -5.61 -7.89 -5.10
CA ILE A 253 -4.71 -6.80 -5.41
C ILE A 253 -4.62 -5.91 -4.17
N TRP A 254 -3.39 -5.59 -3.77
CA TRP A 254 -3.09 -4.65 -2.70
C TRP A 254 -2.46 -3.39 -3.29
N THR A 255 -3.17 -2.29 -3.28
CA THR A 255 -2.68 -1.00 -3.78
C THR A 255 -2.22 -0.13 -2.61
N GLN A 256 -1.00 0.37 -2.67
CA GLN A 256 -0.42 1.22 -1.63
C GLN A 256 0.60 2.19 -2.22
N GLY A 257 0.85 3.29 -1.51
CA GLY A 257 1.91 4.23 -1.88
C GLY A 257 3.31 3.61 -1.81
N SER A 258 4.08 3.84 -2.88
CA SER A 258 5.51 3.52 -2.92
C SER A 258 6.30 4.45 -1.97
N PRO A 259 7.32 3.98 -1.24
CA PRO A 259 7.93 2.64 -1.24
C PRO A 259 7.34 1.64 -0.23
N ARG A 260 6.41 2.04 0.61
CA ARG A 260 5.92 1.23 1.74
C ARG A 260 5.33 -0.13 1.35
N ILE A 261 4.90 -0.26 0.11
CA ILE A 261 4.30 -1.50 -0.40
C ILE A 261 5.24 -2.70 -0.28
N GLU A 262 6.55 -2.51 -0.42
CA GLU A 262 7.53 -3.60 -0.31
C GLU A 262 7.53 -4.27 1.08
N GLU A 263 7.25 -3.48 2.12
CA GLU A 263 7.12 -4.00 3.49
C GLU A 263 5.78 -4.71 3.68
N THR A 264 4.70 -4.08 3.25
CA THR A 264 3.35 -4.63 3.44
C THR A 264 3.15 -5.93 2.67
N ILE A 265 3.61 -6.01 1.42
CA ILE A 265 3.43 -7.24 0.64
C ILE A 265 4.25 -8.42 1.21
N TYR A 266 5.44 -8.15 1.77
CA TYR A 266 6.19 -9.19 2.47
C TYR A 266 5.52 -9.58 3.79
N TRP A 267 5.00 -8.63 4.55
CA TRP A 267 4.20 -8.92 5.74
C TRP A 267 3.02 -9.84 5.42
N LEU A 268 2.26 -9.53 4.38
CA LEU A 268 1.15 -10.38 3.92
C LEU A 268 1.64 -11.77 3.47
N ASN A 269 2.81 -11.82 2.81
CA ASN A 269 3.46 -13.08 2.41
C ASN A 269 3.77 -13.99 3.59
N LEU A 270 4.11 -13.42 4.75
CA LEU A 270 4.40 -14.15 5.99
C LEU A 270 3.13 -14.55 6.75
N LEU A 271 2.17 -13.63 6.86
CA LEU A 271 1.06 -13.73 7.82
C LEU A 271 -0.22 -14.35 7.27
N LEU A 272 -0.49 -14.24 5.98
CA LEU A 272 -1.74 -14.79 5.43
C LEU A 272 -1.70 -16.31 5.36
N ASP A 273 -2.80 -16.93 5.77
CA ASP A 273 -3.08 -18.35 5.50
C ASP A 273 -4.06 -18.44 4.34
N CYS A 274 -3.53 -18.40 3.11
CA CYS A 274 -4.32 -18.44 1.89
C CYS A 274 -3.56 -19.15 0.77
N THR A 275 -4.31 -19.72 -0.17
CA THR A 275 -3.78 -20.47 -1.33
C THR A 275 -3.86 -19.71 -2.65
N VAL A 276 -4.36 -18.46 -2.62
CA VAL A 276 -4.46 -17.58 -3.79
C VAL A 276 -3.41 -16.46 -3.70
N PRO A 277 -3.00 -15.87 -4.83
CA PRO A 277 -2.01 -14.80 -4.82
C PRO A 277 -2.59 -13.47 -4.32
N VAL A 278 -1.74 -12.66 -3.70
CA VAL A 278 -1.97 -11.23 -3.52
C VAL A 278 -0.89 -10.47 -4.29
N CYS A 279 -1.32 -9.61 -5.21
CA CYS A 279 -0.45 -8.79 -6.05
C CYS A 279 -0.35 -7.39 -5.46
N GLY A 280 0.83 -6.98 -5.04
CA GLY A 280 1.10 -5.61 -4.62
C GLY A 280 1.25 -4.69 -5.83
N ASN A 281 0.64 -3.50 -5.77
CA ASN A 281 0.75 -2.47 -6.81
C ASN A 281 1.07 -1.11 -6.19
N ALA A 282 1.97 -0.41 -6.85
CA ALA A 282 2.26 1.00 -6.63
C ALA A 282 2.40 1.72 -7.97
N ALA A 283 2.68 3.00 -7.95
CA ALA A 283 3.05 3.76 -9.14
C ALA A 283 4.37 4.48 -8.90
N GLN A 284 5.27 4.41 -9.86
CA GLN A 284 6.50 5.20 -9.89
C GLN A 284 6.25 6.58 -10.47
N ARG A 285 5.38 6.63 -11.47
CA ARG A 285 4.90 7.86 -12.09
C ARG A 285 3.45 8.07 -11.68
N PRO A 286 3.18 9.14 -10.91
CA PRO A 286 1.82 9.47 -10.50
C PRO A 286 0.87 9.59 -11.70
N HIS A 287 -0.39 9.28 -11.46
CA HIS A 287 -1.45 9.46 -12.44
C HIS A 287 -1.44 10.90 -12.96
N GLY A 288 -1.53 11.08 -14.26
CA GLY A 288 -1.43 12.40 -14.90
C GLY A 288 -0.04 12.81 -15.38
N GLN A 289 1.00 12.08 -15.01
CA GLN A 289 2.29 12.20 -15.69
C GLN A 289 2.31 11.38 -16.98
N VAL A 290 3.11 11.82 -17.94
CA VAL A 290 3.32 11.06 -19.17
C VAL A 290 3.83 9.67 -18.82
N SER A 291 3.21 8.64 -19.41
CA SER A 291 3.48 7.22 -19.13
C SER A 291 3.28 6.79 -17.68
N ALA A 292 2.27 7.34 -16.98
CA ALA A 292 1.87 6.86 -15.66
C ALA A 292 1.65 5.33 -15.66
N ASP A 293 2.24 4.64 -14.68
CA ASP A 293 2.32 3.18 -14.67
C ASP A 293 1.28 2.50 -13.78
N GLY A 294 0.62 3.24 -12.89
CA GLY A 294 -0.28 2.65 -11.89
C GLY A 294 -1.45 1.85 -12.48
N ALA A 295 -2.07 2.36 -13.54
CA ALA A 295 -3.16 1.66 -14.22
C ALA A 295 -2.68 0.35 -14.85
N LYS A 296 -1.53 0.39 -15.56
CA LYS A 296 -0.95 -0.80 -16.20
C LYS A 296 -0.56 -1.86 -15.18
N ASN A 297 0.02 -1.48 -14.04
CA ASN A 297 0.39 -2.41 -12.97
C ASN A 297 -0.85 -3.15 -12.40
N ASN A 298 -2.00 -2.47 -12.32
CA ASN A 298 -3.26 -3.11 -11.90
C ASN A 298 -3.78 -4.09 -12.95
N ILE A 299 -3.73 -3.73 -14.24
CA ILE A 299 -4.11 -4.62 -15.35
C ILE A 299 -3.21 -5.85 -15.35
N ASP A 300 -1.90 -5.67 -15.23
CA ASP A 300 -0.93 -6.76 -15.19
C ASP A 300 -1.18 -7.73 -14.03
N SER A 301 -1.65 -7.21 -12.90
CA SER A 301 -2.02 -8.04 -11.76
C SER A 301 -3.28 -8.86 -12.02
N ILE A 302 -4.26 -8.30 -12.71
CA ILE A 302 -5.44 -9.06 -13.16
C ILE A 302 -5.00 -10.16 -14.12
N ASP A 303 -4.13 -9.86 -15.09
CA ASP A 303 -3.60 -10.83 -16.05
C ASP A 303 -2.85 -11.96 -15.33
N TYR A 304 -2.00 -11.63 -14.36
CA TYR A 304 -1.31 -12.61 -13.53
C TYR A 304 -2.26 -13.51 -12.76
N ILE A 305 -3.27 -12.95 -12.09
CA ILE A 305 -4.25 -13.72 -11.32
C ILE A 305 -5.02 -14.67 -12.23
N LEU A 306 -5.54 -14.16 -13.35
CA LEU A 306 -6.37 -14.94 -14.29
C LEU A 306 -5.59 -16.02 -15.03
N SER A 307 -4.31 -15.79 -15.33
CA SER A 307 -3.45 -16.76 -16.03
C SER A 307 -3.21 -18.04 -15.23
N ARG A 308 -3.33 -17.97 -13.88
CA ARG A 308 -3.02 -19.06 -12.96
C ARG A 308 -1.60 -19.63 -13.09
N VAL A 309 -0.67 -18.91 -13.71
CA VAL A 309 0.74 -19.31 -13.84
C VAL A 309 1.41 -19.55 -12.46
N TRP A 310 0.87 -18.92 -11.43
CA TRP A 310 1.26 -19.03 -10.04
C TRP A 310 0.80 -20.34 -9.38
N ALA A 311 -0.14 -21.08 -9.97
CA ALA A 311 -0.75 -22.23 -9.34
C ALA A 311 0.14 -23.50 -9.45
N ASP A 312 0.19 -24.30 -8.38
CA ASP A 312 0.72 -25.66 -8.39
C ASP A 312 -0.31 -26.66 -8.95
N ALA A 313 0.04 -27.93 -8.98
CA ALA A 313 -0.85 -28.99 -9.46
C ALA A 313 -2.14 -29.15 -8.65
N GLN A 314 -2.16 -28.66 -7.41
CA GLN A 314 -3.33 -28.62 -6.53
C GLN A 314 -4.10 -27.29 -6.63
N GLY A 315 -3.68 -26.38 -7.50
CA GLY A 315 -4.28 -25.06 -7.67
C GLY A 315 -3.89 -24.04 -6.60
N ARG A 316 -2.88 -24.34 -5.76
CA ARG A 316 -2.42 -23.46 -4.70
C ARG A 316 -1.28 -22.57 -5.18
N ASN A 317 -1.17 -21.39 -4.60
CA ASN A 317 -0.11 -20.44 -4.93
C ASN A 317 1.28 -20.97 -4.53
N ARG A 318 2.15 -21.21 -5.52
CA ARG A 318 3.54 -21.63 -5.36
C ARG A 318 4.56 -20.50 -5.44
N ALA A 319 4.12 -19.31 -5.86
CA ALA A 319 5.00 -18.17 -6.09
C ALA A 319 5.10 -17.22 -4.88
N GLY A 320 4.21 -17.37 -3.90
CA GLY A 320 4.05 -16.41 -2.81
C GLY A 320 3.30 -15.16 -3.25
N MET A 321 3.31 -14.15 -2.38
CA MET A 321 2.83 -12.81 -2.75
C MET A 321 3.86 -12.15 -3.65
N VAL A 322 3.39 -11.34 -4.58
CA VAL A 322 4.23 -10.69 -5.58
C VAL A 322 3.99 -9.18 -5.60
N LEU A 323 4.99 -8.42 -5.99
CA LEU A 323 4.81 -7.04 -6.42
C LEU A 323 4.93 -7.01 -7.94
N ILE A 324 3.95 -6.41 -8.61
CA ILE A 324 3.95 -6.25 -10.06
C ILE A 324 4.15 -4.79 -10.40
N GLN A 325 5.24 -4.52 -11.10
CA GLN A 325 5.66 -3.18 -11.46
C GLN A 325 6.32 -3.18 -12.84
N GLU A 326 5.82 -2.34 -13.75
CA GLU A 326 6.36 -2.20 -15.09
C GLU A 326 6.60 -3.55 -15.80
N GLN A 327 5.58 -4.41 -15.76
CA GLN A 327 5.56 -5.73 -16.38
C GLN A 327 6.53 -6.77 -15.75
N GLN A 328 7.23 -6.42 -14.68
CA GLN A 328 8.04 -7.37 -13.93
C GLN A 328 7.26 -7.90 -12.71
N ILE A 329 7.45 -9.19 -12.45
CA ILE A 329 6.87 -9.88 -11.31
C ILE A 329 7.99 -10.11 -10.29
N PHE A 330 7.91 -9.44 -9.15
CA PHE A 330 8.89 -9.53 -8.07
C PHE A 330 8.36 -10.40 -6.94
N ALA A 331 9.21 -11.26 -6.39
CA ALA A 331 8.92 -11.95 -5.14
C ALA A 331 8.82 -10.95 -3.97
N ALA A 332 7.78 -11.06 -3.17
CA ALA A 332 7.56 -10.14 -2.03
C ALA A 332 8.73 -10.12 -1.03
N ARG A 333 9.42 -11.26 -0.86
CA ARG A 333 10.58 -11.40 0.01
C ARG A 333 11.76 -10.52 -0.42
N ASP A 334 11.99 -10.43 -1.71
CA ASP A 334 13.25 -9.93 -2.25
C ASP A 334 13.15 -8.54 -2.92
N VAL A 335 11.92 -8.08 -3.15
CA VAL A 335 11.70 -6.76 -3.77
C VAL A 335 12.04 -5.62 -2.82
N GLN A 336 12.69 -4.60 -3.35
CA GLN A 336 12.98 -3.34 -2.66
C GLN A 336 12.86 -2.16 -3.63
N LYS A 337 12.44 -1.02 -3.10
CA LYS A 337 12.51 0.26 -3.80
C LYS A 337 13.97 0.74 -3.82
N GLY A 338 14.63 0.63 -4.95
CA GLY A 338 16.03 1.00 -5.13
C GLY A 338 16.24 2.49 -5.36
N ASP A 339 15.42 3.09 -6.21
CA ASP A 339 15.51 4.52 -6.51
C ASP A 339 14.16 5.12 -6.96
N ALA A 340 14.14 6.40 -7.30
CA ALA A 340 12.93 7.14 -7.67
C ALA A 340 12.61 7.11 -9.17
N ARG A 341 13.49 6.54 -10.00
CA ARG A 341 13.28 6.47 -11.45
C ARG A 341 12.22 5.44 -11.82
N PRO A 342 11.63 5.51 -13.02
CA PRO A 342 10.89 4.40 -13.58
C PRO A 342 11.69 3.11 -13.52
N GLY A 343 11.05 1.98 -13.21
CA GLY A 343 11.74 0.72 -12.97
C GLY A 343 12.62 0.68 -11.70
N GLY A 344 12.39 1.59 -10.76
CA GLY A 344 13.20 1.73 -9.56
C GLY A 344 12.97 0.67 -8.47
N TYR A 345 12.18 -0.34 -8.72
CA TYR A 345 12.16 -1.54 -7.88
C TYR A 345 13.24 -2.52 -8.33
N VAL A 346 13.94 -3.05 -7.37
CA VAL A 346 15.05 -3.99 -7.56
C VAL A 346 14.89 -5.19 -6.64
N THR A 347 15.70 -6.20 -6.84
CA THR A 347 15.80 -7.34 -5.93
C THR A 347 17.06 -7.24 -5.08
N THR A 348 16.92 -7.52 -3.81
CA THR A 348 18.03 -7.39 -2.84
C THR A 348 18.34 -8.69 -2.10
N GLY A 349 17.61 -9.73 -2.36
CA GLY A 349 17.80 -11.04 -1.71
C GLY A 349 18.66 -12.02 -2.51
N GLY A 350 19.48 -11.56 -3.44
CA GLY A 350 20.24 -12.40 -4.35
C GLY A 350 19.50 -12.70 -5.65
N HIS A 351 19.94 -13.73 -6.37
CA HIS A 351 19.33 -14.13 -7.63
C HIS A 351 17.92 -14.72 -7.47
N GLY A 352 17.04 -14.50 -8.45
CA GLY A 352 15.69 -15.06 -8.49
C GLY A 352 14.60 -14.21 -7.83
N GLY A 353 14.88 -13.00 -7.43
CA GLY A 353 13.87 -12.09 -6.88
C GLY A 353 12.93 -11.51 -7.92
N ILE A 354 13.37 -11.35 -9.19
CA ILE A 354 12.50 -11.17 -10.35
C ILE A 354 12.12 -12.58 -10.82
N ILE A 355 10.87 -12.96 -10.58
CA ILE A 355 10.40 -14.32 -10.79
C ILE A 355 9.68 -14.51 -12.12
N GLY A 356 9.41 -13.43 -12.85
CA GLY A 356 8.75 -13.51 -14.13
C GLY A 356 8.40 -12.15 -14.72
N ALA A 357 7.62 -12.19 -15.78
CA ALA A 357 7.16 -11.00 -16.48
C ALA A 357 5.71 -11.16 -16.98
N VAL A 358 5.03 -10.03 -17.13
CA VAL A 358 3.76 -9.91 -17.85
C VAL A 358 4.09 -9.36 -19.24
N GLY A 359 3.95 -10.19 -20.26
CA GLY A 359 4.27 -9.81 -21.62
C GLY A 359 3.28 -8.79 -22.21
N HIS A 360 3.69 -8.13 -23.29
CA HIS A 360 2.80 -7.23 -24.03
C HIS A 360 1.74 -8.04 -24.82
N ASP A 361 2.18 -9.12 -25.47
CA ASP A 361 1.36 -9.93 -26.38
C ASP A 361 1.32 -11.40 -25.95
N GLY A 362 1.10 -11.67 -24.69
CA GLY A 362 0.98 -13.06 -24.23
C GLY A 362 0.71 -13.21 -22.75
N PRO A 363 0.42 -14.44 -22.30
CA PRO A 363 0.14 -14.68 -20.90
C PRO A 363 1.38 -14.43 -20.04
N PRO A 364 1.20 -14.02 -18.77
CA PRO A 364 2.29 -13.93 -17.81
C PRO A 364 3.09 -15.22 -17.71
N ARG A 365 4.39 -15.10 -17.52
CA ARG A 365 5.31 -16.24 -17.39
C ARG A 365 6.16 -16.12 -16.15
N LEU A 366 6.30 -17.24 -15.44
CA LEU A 366 7.29 -17.38 -14.38
C LEU A 366 8.54 -18.05 -14.93
N THR A 367 9.69 -17.44 -14.69
CA THR A 367 11.01 -17.99 -15.01
C THR A 367 11.67 -18.63 -13.80
N TYR A 368 11.17 -18.31 -12.60
CA TYR A 368 11.64 -18.83 -11.34
C TYR A 368 10.47 -18.98 -10.35
N VAL A 369 10.57 -19.93 -9.45
CA VAL A 369 9.63 -20.12 -8.33
C VAL A 369 10.41 -20.06 -7.02
N PRO A 370 10.10 -19.12 -6.12
CA PRO A 370 10.78 -19.02 -4.84
C PRO A 370 10.69 -20.30 -4.03
N GLN A 371 11.77 -20.67 -3.35
CA GLN A 371 11.80 -21.83 -2.45
C GLN A 371 11.43 -21.45 -1.01
N SER A 372 11.44 -20.18 -0.67
CA SER A 372 11.09 -19.67 0.65
C SER A 372 9.62 -19.96 0.97
N ARG A 373 9.35 -20.33 2.21
CA ARG A 373 7.98 -20.57 2.68
C ARG A 373 7.18 -19.28 2.74
N HIS A 374 5.93 -19.39 2.37
CA HIS A 374 5.02 -18.24 2.29
C HIS A 374 3.57 -18.65 2.56
N SER A 375 2.71 -17.69 2.86
CA SER A 375 1.25 -17.86 2.97
C SER A 375 0.85 -19.11 3.76
N PHE A 376 0.09 -20.02 3.17
CA PHE A 376 -0.35 -21.26 3.81
C PHE A 376 0.82 -22.15 4.29
N ALA A 377 1.98 -22.07 3.67
CA ALA A 377 3.17 -22.83 4.04
C ALA A 377 4.06 -22.13 5.09
N SER A 378 3.80 -20.86 5.41
CA SER A 378 4.58 -20.09 6.37
C SER A 378 4.39 -20.63 7.79
N GLU A 379 5.50 -20.78 8.53
CA GLU A 379 5.48 -21.21 9.94
C GLU A 379 4.94 -20.10 10.88
N VAL A 380 4.81 -18.90 10.39
CA VAL A 380 4.38 -17.72 11.16
C VAL A 380 3.07 -17.13 10.64
N ASN A 381 2.33 -17.84 9.80
CA ASN A 381 1.03 -17.35 9.34
C ASN A 381 0.01 -17.27 10.48
N ILE A 382 -1.04 -16.49 10.27
CA ILE A 382 -2.03 -16.20 11.30
C ILE A 382 -2.65 -17.46 11.91
N SER A 383 -2.88 -18.52 11.15
CA SER A 383 -3.47 -19.77 11.66
C SER A 383 -2.52 -20.50 12.61
N ARG A 384 -1.22 -20.33 12.46
CA ARG A 384 -0.18 -20.94 13.30
C ARG A 384 0.22 -20.10 14.52
N LEU A 385 -0.16 -18.83 14.56
CA LEU A 385 0.09 -17.99 15.73
C LEU A 385 -0.75 -18.47 16.92
N PRO A 386 -0.19 -18.49 18.15
CA PRO A 386 -0.93 -18.83 19.36
C PRO A 386 -1.92 -17.70 19.75
N ALA A 387 -2.90 -18.01 20.56
CA ALA A 387 -3.79 -16.99 21.14
C ALA A 387 -3.03 -16.05 22.10
N ARG A 388 -2.04 -16.59 22.80
CA ARG A 388 -1.16 -15.86 23.73
C ARG A 388 0.25 -16.36 23.59
N THR A 389 1.23 -15.52 23.94
CA THR A 389 2.65 -15.89 24.01
C THR A 389 3.32 -15.24 25.23
N LEU A 390 4.55 -15.62 25.52
CA LEU A 390 5.31 -15.02 26.63
C LEU A 390 6.09 -13.80 26.13
N GLY A 391 5.94 -12.69 26.83
CA GLY A 391 6.77 -11.49 26.71
C GLY A 391 7.63 -11.30 27.95
N VAL A 392 8.45 -10.26 27.95
CA VAL A 392 9.30 -9.85 29.09
C VAL A 392 8.99 -8.43 29.52
N ARG A 393 9.14 -8.16 30.80
CA ARG A 393 9.03 -6.81 31.34
C ARG A 393 9.98 -6.62 32.53
N HIS A 394 10.31 -5.36 32.78
CA HIS A 394 11.01 -4.98 34.00
C HIS A 394 10.04 -4.95 35.20
N ASP A 395 10.39 -5.63 36.27
CA ASP A 395 9.67 -5.61 37.55
C ASP A 395 10.68 -5.32 38.67
N GLY A 396 10.75 -4.07 39.08
CA GLY A 396 11.81 -3.60 39.98
C GLY A 396 13.19 -3.68 39.32
N ASN A 397 14.07 -4.51 39.86
CA ASN A 397 15.43 -4.72 39.35
C ASN A 397 15.58 -6.00 38.50
N ALA A 398 14.53 -6.77 38.34
CA ALA A 398 14.56 -8.05 37.63
C ALA A 398 13.76 -7.99 36.32
N VAL A 399 14.18 -8.78 35.34
CA VAL A 399 13.38 -9.03 34.13
C VAL A 399 12.54 -10.27 34.38
N THR A 400 11.22 -10.11 34.24
CA THR A 400 10.23 -11.16 34.47
C THR A 400 9.45 -11.46 33.20
N THR A 401 8.84 -12.64 33.13
CA THR A 401 7.97 -13.02 32.02
C THR A 401 6.52 -12.62 32.29
N MET A 402 5.77 -12.31 31.23
CA MET A 402 4.35 -12.05 31.28
C MET A 402 3.64 -12.61 30.04
N GLU A 403 2.37 -12.96 30.19
CA GLU A 403 1.55 -13.34 29.04
C GLU A 403 1.15 -12.12 28.20
N VAL A 404 1.28 -12.25 26.87
CA VAL A 404 0.88 -11.24 25.90
C VAL A 404 -0.19 -11.86 24.98
N PRO A 405 -1.39 -11.28 24.94
CA PRO A 405 -2.42 -11.73 24.02
C PRO A 405 -2.06 -11.36 22.58
N ILE A 406 -2.20 -12.31 21.66
CA ILE A 406 -1.88 -12.17 20.23
C ILE A 406 -3.17 -12.09 19.41
N LYS A 407 -4.14 -12.96 19.70
CA LYS A 407 -5.40 -13.04 18.98
C LYS A 407 -6.59 -12.90 19.92
N ASP A 408 -7.68 -12.40 19.38
CA ASP A 408 -8.97 -12.43 20.05
C ASP A 408 -9.65 -13.81 19.95
N ALA A 409 -10.85 -13.92 20.51
CA ALA A 409 -11.62 -15.18 20.50
C ALA A 409 -12.06 -15.61 19.09
N ALA A 410 -12.12 -14.70 18.12
CA ALA A 410 -12.43 -14.99 16.72
C ALA A 410 -11.16 -15.39 15.91
N GLY A 411 -9.98 -15.32 16.51
CA GLY A 411 -8.71 -15.63 15.87
C GLY A 411 -8.07 -14.46 15.10
N ALA A 412 -8.65 -13.26 15.21
CA ALA A 412 -8.08 -12.05 14.60
C ALA A 412 -6.92 -11.50 15.44
N LEU A 413 -5.92 -10.92 14.79
CA LEU A 413 -4.80 -10.26 15.45
C LEU A 413 -5.27 -9.02 16.22
N LEU A 414 -4.79 -8.89 17.45
CA LEU A 414 -5.02 -7.70 18.25
C LEU A 414 -4.07 -6.57 17.84
N ASP A 415 -4.54 -5.32 17.85
CA ASP A 415 -3.74 -4.13 17.53
C ASP A 415 -2.47 -4.04 18.40
N GLY A 416 -2.57 -4.42 19.68
CA GLY A 416 -1.46 -4.45 20.64
C GLY A 416 -0.50 -5.63 20.50
N ALA A 417 -0.83 -6.62 19.67
CA ALA A 417 -0.01 -7.83 19.50
C ALA A 417 1.26 -7.61 18.69
N ILE A 418 1.29 -6.58 17.83
CA ILE A 418 2.43 -6.33 16.95
C ILE A 418 3.66 -5.92 17.77
N PRO A 419 4.74 -6.73 17.76
CA PRO A 419 5.92 -6.46 18.56
C PRO A 419 6.64 -5.16 18.18
N LYS A 420 7.62 -4.76 18.97
CA LYS A 420 8.48 -3.61 18.68
C LYS A 420 9.88 -4.08 18.32
N VAL A 421 10.25 -3.97 17.05
CA VAL A 421 11.60 -4.29 16.57
C VAL A 421 12.26 -3.02 16.04
N VAL A 422 13.47 -2.75 16.52
CA VAL A 422 14.26 -1.57 16.15
C VAL A 422 15.41 -2.01 15.27
N ILE A 423 15.64 -1.28 14.17
CA ILE A 423 16.83 -1.43 13.33
C ILE A 423 17.94 -0.53 13.91
N VAL A 424 19.09 -1.13 14.18
CA VAL A 424 20.32 -0.46 14.61
C VAL A 424 21.31 -0.57 13.47
N LYS A 425 21.78 0.57 12.99
CA LYS A 425 22.86 0.61 11.99
C LYS A 425 24.19 0.63 12.71
N ASP A 426 25.13 -0.16 12.22
CA ASP A 426 26.50 -0.19 12.69
C ASP A 426 27.46 0.09 11.51
N GLY A 427 28.52 0.80 11.76
CA GLY A 427 29.45 1.23 10.73
C GLY A 427 30.85 1.55 11.27
N SER A 428 31.77 1.80 10.36
CA SER A 428 33.10 2.31 10.72
C SER A 428 33.00 3.78 11.10
N TYR A 429 33.84 4.19 12.03
CA TYR A 429 33.95 5.58 12.52
C TYR A 429 32.72 6.07 13.33
N ASP A 430 31.98 5.15 13.91
CA ASP A 430 30.85 5.45 14.80
C ASP A 430 31.23 5.60 16.26
N MET A 431 32.43 5.16 16.63
CA MET A 431 32.92 5.13 18.04
C MET A 431 33.70 6.39 18.36
N ASP A 432 33.50 6.91 19.57
CA ASP A 432 34.23 8.07 20.06
C ASP A 432 35.68 7.72 20.41
N ASP A 433 35.94 6.47 20.85
CA ASP A 433 37.28 5.97 21.15
C ASP A 433 37.35 4.43 21.08
N PHE A 434 38.47 3.83 21.47
CA PHE A 434 38.73 2.39 21.44
C PHE A 434 38.32 1.65 22.74
N ASP A 435 37.84 2.36 23.74
CA ASP A 435 37.47 1.76 25.02
C ASP A 435 36.15 1.00 24.96
N ILE A 436 36.08 -0.08 25.75
CA ILE A 436 34.86 -0.87 25.91
C ILE A 436 34.08 -0.32 27.10
N ASP A 437 33.35 0.74 26.86
CA ASP A 437 32.44 1.32 27.85
C ASP A 437 30.99 1.21 27.39
N LEU A 438 30.23 0.36 28.05
CA LEU A 438 28.80 0.14 27.70
C LEU A 438 27.94 1.36 28.01
N GLU A 439 28.34 2.19 28.98
CA GLU A 439 27.59 3.37 29.39
C GLU A 439 27.64 4.49 28.34
N ARG A 440 28.63 4.48 27.48
CA ARG A 440 28.75 5.44 26.36
C ARG A 440 27.73 5.17 25.24
N GLU A 441 27.24 3.94 25.11
CA GLU A 441 26.17 3.58 24.17
C GLU A 441 24.77 3.89 24.75
N VAL A 442 24.59 5.11 25.24
CA VAL A 442 23.40 5.58 25.95
C VAL A 442 22.11 5.28 25.19
N ASP A 443 22.12 5.49 23.88
CA ASP A 443 20.93 5.26 23.04
C ASP A 443 20.47 3.80 23.04
N LEU A 444 21.40 2.85 22.99
CA LEU A 444 21.09 1.43 23.00
C LEU A 444 20.63 0.97 24.38
N LEU A 445 21.30 1.43 25.44
CA LEU A 445 20.87 1.20 26.83
C LEU A 445 19.45 1.70 27.05
N ALA A 446 19.19 2.97 26.69
CA ALA A 446 17.86 3.56 26.83
C ALA A 446 16.79 2.82 26.02
N ARG A 447 17.12 2.28 24.84
CA ARG A 447 16.20 1.48 24.02
C ARG A 447 15.89 0.12 24.65
N ILE A 448 16.89 -0.55 25.21
CA ILE A 448 16.69 -1.82 25.94
C ILE A 448 15.78 -1.58 27.13
N GLU A 449 16.09 -0.61 27.98
CA GLU A 449 15.29 -0.26 29.14
C GLU A 449 13.85 0.14 28.80
N ARG A 450 13.68 0.98 27.78
CA ARG A 450 12.35 1.40 27.33
C ARG A 450 11.54 0.22 26.79
N ASN A 451 12.18 -0.72 26.10
CA ASN A 451 11.49 -1.91 25.60
C ASN A 451 11.02 -2.79 26.76
N LEU A 452 11.87 -3.03 27.75
CA LEU A 452 11.52 -3.79 28.95
C LEU A 452 10.36 -3.17 29.75
N ARG A 453 10.21 -1.85 29.71
CA ARG A 453 9.11 -1.15 30.43
C ARG A 453 7.80 -1.11 29.64
N HIS A 454 7.86 -1.02 28.31
CA HIS A 454 6.70 -0.63 27.50
C HIS A 454 6.41 -1.55 26.30
N ALA A 455 7.24 -2.56 26.02
CA ALA A 455 7.08 -3.42 24.88
C ALA A 455 7.47 -4.87 25.22
N PRO A 456 6.56 -5.65 25.79
CA PRO A 456 6.86 -7.00 26.29
C PRO A 456 7.34 -7.96 25.19
N LEU A 457 6.97 -7.70 23.93
CA LEU A 457 7.51 -8.36 22.75
C LEU A 457 8.37 -7.35 21.98
N ALA A 458 9.68 -7.43 22.17
CA ALA A 458 10.63 -6.55 21.51
C ALA A 458 11.86 -7.32 21.02
N GLY A 459 12.57 -6.72 20.07
CA GLY A 459 13.81 -7.25 19.52
C GLY A 459 14.56 -6.21 18.71
N PHE A 460 15.70 -6.61 18.17
CA PHE A 460 16.56 -5.73 17.37
C PHE A 460 16.96 -6.42 16.07
N VAL A 461 17.15 -5.61 15.03
CA VAL A 461 17.88 -5.99 13.82
C VAL A 461 19.12 -5.10 13.76
N VAL A 462 20.30 -5.70 13.68
CA VAL A 462 21.56 -4.98 13.51
C VAL A 462 21.98 -5.09 12.05
N GLU A 463 22.05 -3.95 11.38
CA GLU A 463 22.60 -3.83 10.04
C GLU A 463 24.09 -3.51 10.15
N GLY A 464 24.91 -4.56 10.06
CA GLY A 464 26.37 -4.45 10.15
C GLY A 464 27.05 -4.39 8.79
N LEU A 465 28.37 -4.44 8.79
CA LEU A 465 29.17 -4.38 7.57
C LEU A 465 28.89 -5.57 6.65
N SER A 466 28.75 -5.28 5.35
CA SER A 466 28.63 -6.32 4.31
C SER A 466 29.94 -7.10 4.15
N PRO A 467 29.86 -8.39 3.74
CA PRO A 467 28.64 -9.16 3.55
C PRO A 467 28.16 -9.89 4.81
N TYR A 468 28.93 -9.91 5.88
CA TYR A 468 28.73 -10.80 7.02
C TYR A 468 27.94 -10.21 8.18
N GLY A 469 27.44 -8.98 8.06
CA GLY A 469 26.72 -8.32 9.15
C GLY A 469 27.60 -8.11 10.39
N ILE A 470 28.88 -7.79 10.20
CA ILE A 470 29.83 -7.62 11.29
C ILE A 470 29.53 -6.31 12.02
N MET A 471 29.42 -6.41 13.35
CA MET A 471 29.42 -5.24 14.23
C MET A 471 30.87 -4.85 14.51
N THR A 472 31.18 -3.58 14.32
CA THR A 472 32.54 -3.04 14.50
C THR A 472 32.82 -2.67 15.95
N SER A 473 31.79 -2.32 16.71
CA SER A 473 31.90 -1.93 18.11
C SER A 473 31.71 -3.14 19.04
N THR A 474 32.71 -3.37 19.92
CA THR A 474 32.60 -4.40 20.96
C THR A 474 31.57 -4.05 22.02
N SER A 475 31.42 -2.78 22.38
CA SER A 475 30.41 -2.31 23.33
C SER A 475 29.00 -2.57 22.79
N ARG A 476 28.72 -2.23 21.54
CA ARG A 476 27.42 -2.53 20.88
C ARG A 476 27.13 -4.02 20.81
N HIS A 477 28.15 -4.83 20.47
CA HIS A 477 27.98 -6.29 20.48
C HIS A 477 27.60 -6.82 21.86
N ARG A 478 28.27 -6.35 22.93
CA ARG A 478 27.93 -6.71 24.31
C ARG A 478 26.52 -6.27 24.70
N LEU A 479 26.11 -5.05 24.33
CA LEU A 479 24.74 -4.58 24.58
C LEU A 479 23.69 -5.41 23.81
N MET A 480 23.97 -5.84 22.59
CA MET A 480 23.06 -6.75 21.88
C MET A 480 22.98 -8.12 22.57
N LEU A 481 24.07 -8.62 23.13
CA LEU A 481 24.00 -9.83 23.97
C LEU A 481 23.23 -9.60 25.26
N ARG A 482 23.39 -8.44 25.92
CA ARG A 482 22.57 -8.07 27.08
C ARG A 482 21.08 -8.02 26.71
N ALA A 483 20.72 -7.48 25.54
CA ALA A 483 19.35 -7.51 25.04
C ALA A 483 18.82 -8.95 24.89
N VAL A 484 19.63 -9.86 24.31
CA VAL A 484 19.30 -11.29 24.19
C VAL A 484 19.07 -11.93 25.56
N HIS A 485 19.98 -11.67 26.52
CA HIS A 485 19.87 -12.20 27.88
C HIS A 485 18.69 -11.59 28.67
N SER A 486 18.22 -10.41 28.26
CA SER A 486 17.01 -9.77 28.77
C SER A 486 15.72 -10.24 28.07
N GLY A 487 15.80 -11.24 27.20
CA GLY A 487 14.64 -11.81 26.52
C GLY A 487 14.32 -11.26 25.14
N MET A 488 15.11 -10.34 24.59
CA MET A 488 14.90 -9.68 23.29
C MET A 488 15.79 -10.32 22.20
N PRO A 489 15.24 -11.09 21.25
CA PRO A 489 16.04 -11.65 20.16
C PRO A 489 16.64 -10.54 19.27
N VAL A 490 17.85 -10.79 18.79
CA VAL A 490 18.61 -9.90 17.91
C VAL A 490 18.99 -10.62 16.63
N VAL A 491 18.70 -10.02 15.49
CA VAL A 491 19.03 -10.51 14.15
C VAL A 491 20.13 -9.66 13.55
N ARG A 492 21.14 -10.29 12.97
CA ARG A 492 22.17 -9.59 12.17
C ARG A 492 21.86 -9.70 10.69
N VAL A 493 22.07 -8.61 9.98
CA VAL A 493 22.00 -8.54 8.50
C VAL A 493 23.17 -7.74 7.96
N GLY A 494 23.51 -7.96 6.71
CA GLY A 494 24.54 -7.17 6.02
C GLY A 494 23.93 -5.94 5.34
N ARG A 495 24.66 -4.86 5.34
CA ARG A 495 24.32 -3.63 4.63
C ARG A 495 24.46 -3.83 3.12
N GLY A 496 23.37 -3.63 2.35
CA GLY A 496 23.39 -3.76 0.89
C GLY A 496 23.73 -5.17 0.39
N ASN A 497 23.20 -6.20 1.04
CA ASN A 497 23.68 -7.57 0.96
C ASN A 497 22.98 -8.40 -0.12
N ASN A 498 23.24 -8.10 -1.41
CA ASN A 498 22.61 -8.81 -2.51
C ASN A 498 23.02 -10.29 -2.60
N ASP A 499 24.30 -10.60 -2.38
CA ASP A 499 24.87 -11.94 -2.58
C ASP A 499 25.46 -12.56 -1.31
N GLY A 500 25.40 -11.86 -0.18
CA GLY A 500 25.96 -12.33 1.07
C GLY A 500 24.93 -12.99 1.97
N PHE A 501 25.38 -13.98 2.71
CA PHE A 501 24.57 -14.66 3.70
C PHE A 501 25.15 -14.42 5.09
N VAL A 502 24.34 -13.87 5.99
CA VAL A 502 24.73 -13.63 7.37
C VAL A 502 24.28 -14.82 8.25
N PRO A 503 25.22 -15.65 8.73
CA PRO A 503 24.88 -16.80 9.55
C PRO A 503 24.57 -16.39 11.00
N ALA A 504 23.91 -17.27 11.74
CA ALA A 504 23.80 -17.16 13.19
C ALA A 504 25.19 -17.22 13.85
N ARG A 505 25.40 -16.39 14.85
CA ARG A 505 26.67 -16.33 15.62
C ARG A 505 26.45 -15.72 17.00
N ASP A 506 27.14 -16.25 18.00
CA ASP A 506 27.20 -15.69 19.35
C ASP A 506 25.84 -15.39 20.00
N ARG A 507 24.88 -16.28 19.86
CA ARG A 507 23.47 -16.09 20.30
C ARG A 507 22.70 -14.99 19.56
N LEU A 508 23.23 -14.50 18.43
CA LEU A 508 22.54 -13.60 17.53
C LEU A 508 22.06 -14.40 16.32
N LEU A 509 20.81 -14.15 15.91
CA LEU A 509 20.22 -14.77 14.73
C LEU A 509 20.91 -14.26 13.46
N GLY A 510 21.05 -15.12 12.49
CA GLY A 510 21.49 -14.77 11.14
C GLY A 510 20.29 -14.46 10.27
N GLY A 511 20.28 -13.27 9.68
CA GLY A 511 19.21 -12.85 8.75
C GLY A 511 19.43 -13.31 7.31
N GLY A 512 20.45 -14.14 7.05
CA GLY A 512 20.76 -14.60 5.69
C GLY A 512 21.04 -13.47 4.74
N ASN A 513 20.30 -13.41 3.64
CA ASN A 513 20.34 -12.35 2.63
C ASN A 513 19.17 -11.35 2.73
N LEU A 514 18.43 -11.36 3.84
CA LEU A 514 17.36 -10.38 4.05
C LEU A 514 17.91 -8.97 4.26
N THR A 515 17.20 -7.97 3.76
CA THR A 515 17.45 -6.58 4.16
C THR A 515 17.03 -6.37 5.61
N ALA A 516 17.55 -5.34 6.26
CA ALA A 516 17.17 -4.99 7.63
C ALA A 516 15.66 -4.82 7.80
N THR A 517 15.01 -4.22 6.82
CA THR A 517 13.55 -4.04 6.82
C THR A 517 12.80 -5.37 6.75
N LYS A 518 13.21 -6.28 5.86
CA LYS A 518 12.59 -7.61 5.74
C LYS A 518 12.86 -8.47 6.97
N ALA A 519 14.09 -8.48 7.48
CA ALA A 519 14.44 -9.16 8.73
C ALA A 519 13.63 -8.64 9.93
N ARG A 520 13.37 -7.34 9.99
CA ARG A 520 12.47 -6.75 11.00
C ARG A 520 11.07 -7.34 10.93
N LEU A 521 10.48 -7.42 9.75
CA LEU A 521 9.12 -7.96 9.59
C LEU A 521 9.05 -9.45 9.96
N LEU A 522 10.05 -10.24 9.57
CA LEU A 522 10.12 -11.64 9.94
C LEU A 522 10.30 -11.82 11.45
N LEU A 523 11.13 -10.98 12.09
CA LEU A 523 11.31 -11.01 13.54
C LEU A 523 10.03 -10.62 14.29
N LEU A 524 9.25 -9.66 13.79
CA LEU A 524 7.92 -9.34 14.34
C LEU A 524 7.01 -10.58 14.34
N ALA A 525 6.95 -11.28 13.22
CA ALA A 525 6.14 -12.49 13.09
C ALA A 525 6.63 -13.62 14.01
N CYS A 526 7.95 -13.85 14.09
CA CYS A 526 8.55 -14.82 15.00
C CYS A 526 8.27 -14.51 16.47
N LEU A 527 8.32 -13.24 16.88
CA LEU A 527 7.99 -12.83 18.25
C LEU A 527 6.53 -13.11 18.60
N MET A 528 5.60 -12.93 17.69
CA MET A 528 4.20 -13.31 17.90
C MET A 528 4.04 -14.85 17.97
N ARG A 529 4.83 -15.59 17.21
CA ARG A 529 4.77 -17.06 17.15
C ARG A 529 5.40 -17.72 18.38
N PHE A 530 6.60 -17.28 18.74
CA PHE A 530 7.42 -17.96 19.75
C PHE A 530 7.52 -17.21 21.09
N GLY A 531 7.19 -15.91 21.12
CA GLY A 531 7.35 -15.07 22.31
C GLY A 531 8.79 -14.61 22.55
N ALA A 532 9.02 -13.93 23.63
CA ALA A 532 10.35 -13.49 24.06
C ALA A 532 11.27 -14.70 24.35
N LEU A 533 12.58 -14.45 24.35
CA LEU A 533 13.56 -15.42 24.87
C LEU A 533 13.41 -15.54 26.39
N PRO A 534 13.79 -16.67 27.00
CA PRO A 534 13.86 -16.76 28.46
C PRO A 534 14.90 -15.76 28.98
N PRO A 535 14.50 -14.84 29.90
CA PRO A 535 15.44 -13.87 30.44
C PRO A 535 16.37 -14.53 31.45
N ALA A 536 17.62 -14.08 31.49
CA ALA A 536 18.56 -14.44 32.54
C ALA A 536 18.28 -13.61 33.81
N ALA A 537 18.60 -14.18 34.97
CA ALA A 537 18.48 -13.48 36.25
C ALA A 537 19.41 -12.27 36.32
N ASP A 538 20.63 -12.41 35.81
CA ASP A 538 21.58 -11.32 35.56
C ASP A 538 21.92 -11.30 34.07
N PRO A 539 21.41 -10.33 33.29
CA PRO A 539 21.67 -10.24 31.86
C PRO A 539 23.14 -10.00 31.50
N ASP A 540 23.95 -9.47 32.41
CA ASP A 540 25.38 -9.25 32.18
C ASP A 540 26.22 -10.52 32.47
N HIS A 541 25.74 -11.38 33.38
CA HIS A 541 26.43 -12.61 33.81
C HIS A 541 25.49 -13.84 33.78
N PRO A 542 24.96 -14.22 32.61
CA PRO A 542 24.05 -15.35 32.51
C PRO A 542 24.74 -16.67 32.84
N THR A 543 24.05 -17.56 33.52
CA THR A 543 24.52 -18.93 33.80
C THR A 543 24.52 -19.78 32.52
N GLN A 544 25.28 -20.89 32.55
CA GLN A 544 25.30 -21.83 31.41
C GLN A 544 23.93 -22.49 31.14
N ALA A 545 23.12 -22.69 32.18
CA ALA A 545 21.75 -23.19 32.03
C ALA A 545 20.85 -22.19 31.29
N GLU A 546 20.91 -20.92 31.66
CA GLU A 546 20.16 -19.85 30.99
C GLU A 546 20.61 -19.67 29.54
N ILE A 547 21.94 -19.71 29.29
CA ILE A 547 22.48 -19.66 27.93
C ILE A 547 21.97 -20.85 27.10
N SER A 548 21.86 -22.03 27.67
CA SER A 548 21.34 -23.21 26.96
C SER A 548 19.87 -23.05 26.61
N ALA A 549 19.05 -22.58 27.54
CA ALA A 549 17.62 -22.31 27.31
C ALA A 549 17.41 -21.23 26.23
N ILE A 550 18.22 -20.17 26.26
CA ILE A 550 18.21 -19.12 25.23
C ILE A 550 18.56 -19.70 23.85
N ARG A 551 19.62 -20.52 23.76
CA ARG A 551 20.04 -21.17 22.50
C ARG A 551 18.96 -22.08 21.92
N GLU A 552 18.32 -22.88 22.76
CA GLU A 552 17.20 -23.74 22.32
C GLU A 552 16.07 -22.92 21.71
N LYS A 553 15.69 -21.80 22.35
CA LYS A 553 14.66 -20.91 21.84
C LYS A 553 15.09 -20.23 20.54
N LEU A 554 16.34 -19.75 20.46
CA LEU A 554 16.90 -19.14 19.26
C LEU A 554 16.95 -20.12 18.08
N ALA A 555 17.13 -21.42 18.30
CA ALA A 555 17.11 -22.42 17.24
C ALA A 555 15.75 -22.46 16.51
N ALA A 556 14.65 -22.31 17.23
CA ALA A 556 13.32 -22.24 16.63
C ALA A 556 13.14 -20.97 15.77
N TYR A 557 13.66 -19.84 16.22
CA TYR A 557 13.69 -18.61 15.43
C TYR A 557 14.55 -18.76 14.17
N GLN A 558 15.75 -19.31 14.31
CA GLN A 558 16.68 -19.49 13.19
C GLN A 558 16.10 -20.40 12.11
N ALA A 559 15.42 -21.47 12.48
CA ALA A 559 14.76 -22.36 11.52
C ALA A 559 13.73 -21.63 10.64
N VAL A 560 13.05 -20.61 11.19
CA VAL A 560 12.16 -19.75 10.40
C VAL A 560 12.97 -18.81 9.51
N PHE A 561 14.01 -18.17 10.01
CA PHE A 561 14.88 -17.32 9.20
C PHE A 561 15.54 -18.07 8.03
N ASP A 562 15.89 -19.33 8.23
CA ASP A 562 16.53 -20.17 7.20
C ASP A 562 15.54 -20.64 6.12
N SER A 563 14.25 -20.62 6.40
CA SER A 563 13.22 -21.16 5.50
C SER A 563 12.29 -20.10 4.88
N HIS A 564 12.29 -18.85 5.37
CA HIS A 564 11.43 -17.74 4.93
C HIS A 564 12.28 -16.56 4.40
#